data_ca916327c7e2fca838511555d17f70e3
#
_entry.id   ca916327c7e2fca838511555d17f70e3
#
_cell.length_a   1.000
_cell.length_b   1.000
_cell.length_c   1.000
_cell.angle_alpha   90.00
_cell.angle_beta   90.00
_cell.angle_gamma   90.00
#
_symmetry.space_group_name_H-M   'P 1'
#
loop_
_entity.id
_entity.type
_entity.pdbx_description
1 polymer ?
#
loop_
_entity_poly.entity_id
_entity_poly.type
_entity_poly.pdbx_seq_one_letter_code
_entity_poly.pdbx_strand_id
1 'polypeptide(L)'
;SPNCCVIDEKKPHFLTVSAVLKKATDNTLSLLRQELEIHKGELLENLHFASLEKIFIEERIYKEVKFEQSENTDAACEFIDERLTPFYPQFIREVTKEDILKLLDIKMARILKFNKDKADENIARIKEQIEEINNHLAHIVEYTIDWYQMLKDKYGKQYPRRTELRNFDTIEAAKVVEANEKLYINREEGFIGTALKKDEFIANCSDIDDVIIFYKDGKYKVVRVTDKMFVGKNVLYVNIFKKNDKRTIYNVVDRDGKEGFHYIKRFNITSVSYTHLRAHETKANL
;
A
#
# COMPACT_ATOMS: atom_id res chain seq x y z
N SER A 1 16.84 0.67 3.49
CA SER A 1 15.57 0.98 2.81
C SER A 1 15.05 -0.28 2.16
N PRO A 2 13.75 -0.54 2.20
CA PRO A 2 13.19 -1.73 1.56
C PRO A 2 13.39 -1.64 0.03
N ASN A 3 14.00 -2.68 -0.54
CA ASN A 3 14.14 -2.81 -1.98
C ASN A 3 12.84 -3.40 -2.53
N CYS A 4 12.18 -2.67 -3.43
CA CYS A 4 11.00 -3.12 -4.12
C CYS A 4 11.40 -3.64 -5.51
N CYS A 5 11.35 -4.95 -5.71
CA CYS A 5 11.61 -5.58 -7.01
C CYS A 5 10.26 -5.93 -7.66
N VAL A 6 10.04 -5.43 -8.85
CA VAL A 6 8.83 -5.71 -9.64
C VAL A 6 9.22 -6.25 -11.01
N ILE A 7 8.37 -7.09 -11.57
CA ILE A 7 8.55 -7.55 -12.97
C ILE A 7 7.78 -6.60 -13.87
N ASP A 8 8.48 -5.98 -14.79
CA ASP A 8 7.94 -5.07 -15.78
C ASP A 8 8.48 -5.46 -17.16
N GLU A 9 7.60 -5.56 -18.15
CA GLU A 9 7.94 -6.03 -19.50
C GLU A 9 8.83 -7.30 -19.51
N LYS A 10 8.50 -8.26 -18.64
CA LYS A 10 9.22 -9.52 -18.44
C LYS A 10 10.63 -9.39 -17.86
N LYS A 11 11.03 -8.22 -17.36
CA LYS A 11 12.32 -7.96 -16.72
C LYS A 11 12.15 -7.52 -15.26
N PRO A 12 13.04 -7.92 -14.34
CA PRO A 12 13.04 -7.43 -12.98
C PRO A 12 13.57 -6.00 -12.91
N HIS A 13 12.83 -5.12 -12.25
CA HIS A 13 13.22 -3.74 -11.98
C HIS A 13 13.19 -3.45 -10.48
N PHE A 14 14.21 -2.75 -9.98
CA PHE A 14 14.25 -2.26 -8.61
C PHE A 14 13.75 -0.82 -8.58
N LEU A 15 12.60 -0.61 -7.97
CA LEU A 15 11.92 0.68 -7.94
C LEU A 15 11.63 1.11 -6.50
N THR A 16 11.44 2.41 -6.30
CA THR A 16 10.89 2.92 -5.03
C THR A 16 9.40 2.58 -4.93
N VAL A 17 8.88 2.51 -3.71
CA VAL A 17 7.45 2.26 -3.48
C VAL A 17 6.57 3.28 -4.22
N SER A 18 6.96 4.56 -4.19
CA SER A 18 6.23 5.62 -4.92
C SER A 18 6.24 5.42 -6.44
N ALA A 19 7.35 4.95 -7.01
CA ALA A 19 7.44 4.65 -8.44
C ALA A 19 6.55 3.46 -8.82
N VAL A 20 6.49 2.41 -7.98
CA VAL A 20 5.60 1.26 -8.19
C VAL A 20 4.14 1.69 -8.13
N LEU A 21 3.75 2.49 -7.14
CA LEU A 21 2.38 3.00 -7.01
C LEU A 21 1.98 3.86 -8.20
N LYS A 22 2.86 4.79 -8.63
CA LYS A 22 2.61 5.60 -9.82
C LYS A 22 2.40 4.73 -11.06
N LYS A 23 3.30 3.78 -11.30
CA LYS A 23 3.18 2.87 -12.44
C LYS A 23 1.90 2.04 -12.40
N ALA A 24 1.51 1.54 -11.23
CA ALA A 24 0.27 0.79 -11.06
C ALA A 24 -0.97 1.65 -11.34
N THR A 25 -0.98 2.91 -10.90
CA THR A 25 -2.09 3.85 -11.18
C THR A 25 -2.16 4.24 -12.66
N ASP A 26 -1.03 4.53 -13.30
CA ASP A 26 -0.96 4.84 -14.73
C ASP A 26 -1.45 3.65 -15.58
N ASN A 27 -1.07 2.43 -15.20
CA ASN A 27 -1.54 1.21 -15.86
C ASN A 27 -3.05 0.99 -15.67
N THR A 28 -3.58 1.22 -14.46
CA THR A 28 -5.03 1.12 -14.18
C THR A 28 -5.81 2.12 -15.02
N LEU A 29 -5.37 3.37 -15.11
CA LEU A 29 -5.99 4.39 -15.96
C LEU A 29 -6.00 3.95 -17.43
N SER A 30 -4.89 3.40 -17.93
CA SER A 30 -4.79 2.89 -19.30
C SER A 30 -5.76 1.73 -19.56
N LEU A 31 -5.88 0.80 -18.62
CA LEU A 31 -6.79 -0.34 -18.73
C LEU A 31 -8.26 0.10 -18.70
N LEU A 32 -8.63 1.01 -17.79
CA LEU A 32 -10.00 1.55 -17.73
C LEU A 32 -10.37 2.31 -19.01
N ARG A 33 -9.41 3.04 -19.59
CA ARG A 33 -9.61 3.69 -20.89
C ARG A 33 -9.89 2.67 -21.99
N GLN A 34 -9.07 1.62 -22.09
CA GLN A 34 -9.25 0.54 -23.07
C GLN A 34 -10.58 -0.18 -22.88
N GLU A 35 -10.98 -0.44 -21.66
CA GLU A 35 -12.30 -1.04 -21.35
C GLU A 35 -13.45 -0.17 -21.88
N LEU A 36 -13.41 1.13 -21.60
CA LEU A 36 -14.42 2.08 -22.10
C LEU A 36 -14.42 2.16 -23.62
N GLU A 37 -13.25 2.16 -24.28
CA GLU A 37 -13.15 2.19 -25.75
C GLU A 37 -13.72 0.91 -26.39
N ILE A 38 -13.45 -0.25 -25.82
CA ILE A 38 -14.01 -1.54 -26.28
C ILE A 38 -15.54 -1.51 -26.10
N HIS A 39 -16.02 -1.12 -24.93
CA HIS A 39 -17.46 -1.07 -24.66
C HIS A 39 -18.18 -0.07 -25.58
N LYS A 40 -17.54 1.09 -25.85
CA LYS A 40 -18.04 2.05 -26.86
C LYS A 40 -18.15 1.42 -28.23
N GLY A 41 -17.12 0.66 -28.66
CA GLY A 41 -17.14 -0.07 -29.94
C GLY A 41 -18.31 -1.05 -30.02
N GLU A 42 -18.55 -1.85 -28.97
CA GLU A 42 -19.69 -2.76 -28.90
C GLU A 42 -21.03 -2.03 -28.98
N LEU A 43 -21.18 -0.92 -28.30
CA LEU A 43 -22.42 -0.12 -28.35
C LEU A 43 -22.64 0.51 -29.73
N LEU A 44 -21.59 0.98 -30.41
CA LEU A 44 -21.68 1.49 -31.78
C LEU A 44 -22.14 0.40 -32.77
N GLU A 45 -21.59 -0.81 -32.69
CA GLU A 45 -22.04 -1.94 -33.48
C GLU A 45 -23.51 -2.31 -33.17
N ASN A 46 -23.89 -2.33 -31.90
CA ASN A 46 -25.27 -2.59 -31.49
C ASN A 46 -26.22 -1.49 -32.01
N LEU A 47 -25.83 -0.23 -32.00
CA LEU A 47 -26.60 0.89 -32.53
C LEU A 47 -26.75 0.80 -34.05
N HIS A 48 -25.66 0.44 -34.74
CA HIS A 48 -25.67 0.25 -36.18
C HIS A 48 -26.67 -0.86 -36.58
N PHE A 49 -26.58 -2.04 -35.95
CA PHE A 49 -27.46 -3.15 -36.23
C PHE A 49 -28.92 -2.90 -35.83
N ALA A 50 -29.18 -2.23 -34.69
CA ALA A 50 -30.53 -1.85 -34.28
C ALA A 50 -31.18 -0.88 -35.28
N SER A 51 -30.41 0.05 -35.85
CA SER A 51 -30.87 0.97 -36.87
C SER A 51 -31.17 0.25 -38.18
N LEU A 52 -30.33 -0.66 -38.62
CA LEU A 52 -30.55 -1.52 -39.78
C LEU A 52 -31.80 -2.39 -39.63
N GLU A 53 -31.93 -3.10 -38.50
CA GLU A 53 -33.08 -3.93 -38.20
C GLU A 53 -34.40 -3.13 -38.24
N LYS A 54 -34.38 -1.93 -37.62
CA LYS A 54 -35.55 -1.04 -37.62
C LYS A 54 -35.97 -0.71 -39.04
N ILE A 55 -35.06 -0.21 -39.88
CA ILE A 55 -35.38 0.22 -41.30
C ILE A 55 -35.79 -0.99 -42.08
N PHE A 56 -35.10 -2.13 -42.01
CA PHE A 56 -35.42 -3.34 -42.72
C PHE A 56 -36.85 -3.81 -42.46
N ILE A 57 -37.31 -3.71 -41.19
CA ILE A 57 -38.67 -4.12 -40.82
C ILE A 57 -39.70 -3.05 -41.12
N GLU A 58 -39.43 -1.76 -40.87
CA GLU A 58 -40.39 -0.66 -41.16
C GLU A 58 -40.68 -0.52 -42.64
N GLU A 59 -39.65 -0.55 -43.47
CA GLU A 59 -39.78 -0.46 -44.93
C GLU A 59 -40.27 -1.78 -45.54
N ARG A 60 -40.46 -2.83 -44.74
CA ARG A 60 -40.95 -4.16 -45.16
C ARG A 60 -40.13 -4.77 -46.30
N ILE A 61 -38.84 -4.53 -46.36
CA ILE A 61 -37.93 -4.99 -47.41
C ILE A 61 -38.04 -6.53 -47.57
N TYR A 62 -38.25 -7.26 -46.48
CA TYR A 62 -38.45 -8.70 -46.45
C TYR A 62 -39.72 -9.20 -47.14
N LYS A 63 -40.67 -8.31 -47.53
CA LYS A 63 -41.93 -8.65 -48.22
C LYS A 63 -41.93 -8.27 -49.67
N GLU A 64 -40.87 -7.73 -50.20
CA GLU A 64 -40.85 -7.29 -51.62
C GLU A 64 -40.72 -8.50 -52.54
N VAL A 65 -41.47 -8.53 -53.65
CA VAL A 65 -41.55 -9.63 -54.62
C VAL A 65 -40.15 -9.99 -55.16
N LYS A 66 -39.30 -8.98 -55.40
CA LYS A 66 -37.92 -9.20 -55.85
C LYS A 66 -37.08 -9.96 -54.83
N PHE A 67 -37.31 -9.71 -53.53
CA PHE A 67 -36.66 -10.45 -52.45
C PHE A 67 -37.11 -11.93 -52.42
N GLU A 68 -38.42 -12.17 -52.51
CA GLU A 68 -38.97 -13.51 -52.51
C GLU A 68 -38.58 -14.34 -53.77
N GLN A 69 -38.28 -13.67 -54.87
CA GLN A 69 -37.85 -14.29 -56.13
C GLN A 69 -36.34 -14.37 -56.31
N SER A 70 -35.54 -14.01 -55.28
CA SER A 70 -34.07 -14.08 -55.33
C SER A 70 -33.62 -15.53 -55.48
N GLU A 71 -32.80 -15.83 -56.50
CA GLU A 71 -32.33 -17.17 -56.81
C GLU A 71 -31.35 -17.76 -55.82
N ASN A 72 -30.62 -16.85 -55.13
CA ASN A 72 -29.61 -17.21 -54.13
C ASN A 72 -29.43 -16.10 -53.09
N THR A 73 -28.69 -16.43 -52.02
CA THR A 73 -28.42 -15.48 -50.91
C THR A 73 -27.66 -14.21 -51.34
N ASP A 74 -26.80 -14.32 -52.36
CA ASP A 74 -26.01 -13.19 -52.85
C ASP A 74 -26.91 -12.19 -53.56
N ALA A 75 -27.83 -12.65 -54.43
CA ALA A 75 -28.83 -11.80 -55.07
C ALA A 75 -29.78 -11.14 -54.04
N ALA A 76 -30.15 -11.86 -53.01
CA ALA A 76 -30.92 -11.29 -51.88
C ALA A 76 -30.15 -10.20 -51.16
N CYS A 77 -28.84 -10.41 -50.94
CA CYS A 77 -27.99 -9.39 -50.32
C CYS A 77 -27.85 -8.12 -51.16
N GLU A 78 -27.62 -8.25 -52.46
CA GLU A 78 -27.55 -7.14 -53.41
C GLU A 78 -28.86 -6.34 -53.44
N PHE A 79 -29.98 -7.00 -53.45
CA PHE A 79 -31.29 -6.39 -53.41
C PHE A 79 -31.51 -5.59 -52.10
N ILE A 80 -31.16 -6.19 -50.94
CA ILE A 80 -31.30 -5.48 -49.65
C ILE A 80 -30.38 -4.26 -49.60
N ASP A 81 -29.16 -4.39 -50.12
CA ASP A 81 -28.19 -3.27 -50.16
C ASP A 81 -28.73 -2.09 -51.03
N GLU A 82 -29.27 -2.40 -52.22
CA GLU A 82 -29.93 -1.41 -53.09
C GLU A 82 -31.04 -0.70 -52.33
N ARG A 83 -31.87 -1.45 -51.59
CA ARG A 83 -33.02 -0.88 -50.86
C ARG A 83 -32.60 -0.07 -49.63
N LEU A 84 -31.47 -0.39 -49.00
CA LEU A 84 -30.90 0.34 -47.86
C LEU A 84 -30.12 1.59 -48.28
N THR A 85 -29.69 1.69 -49.54
CA THR A 85 -28.89 2.81 -50.06
C THR A 85 -29.47 4.20 -49.71
N PRO A 86 -30.78 4.48 -49.82
CA PRO A 86 -31.37 5.78 -49.48
C PRO A 86 -31.21 6.15 -47.97
N PHE A 87 -31.01 5.17 -47.13
CA PHE A 87 -30.91 5.30 -45.67
C PHE A 87 -29.46 5.33 -45.16
N TYR A 88 -28.46 5.13 -46.02
CA TYR A 88 -27.03 5.12 -45.65
C TYR A 88 -26.58 6.33 -44.83
N PRO A 89 -27.03 7.59 -45.14
CA PRO A 89 -26.66 8.74 -44.33
C PRO A 89 -27.10 8.67 -42.83
N GLN A 90 -28.02 7.78 -42.51
CA GLN A 90 -28.55 7.62 -41.16
C GLN A 90 -27.72 6.61 -40.33
N PHE A 91 -26.87 5.81 -40.98
CA PHE A 91 -26.05 4.81 -40.32
C PHE A 91 -24.70 5.38 -39.86
N ILE A 92 -24.15 4.75 -38.86
CA ILE A 92 -22.89 5.20 -38.25
C ILE A 92 -21.69 4.86 -39.14
N ARG A 93 -21.77 3.75 -39.87
CA ARG A 93 -20.77 3.30 -40.83
C ARG A 93 -21.43 2.67 -42.06
N GLU A 94 -20.62 2.39 -43.05
CA GLU A 94 -21.06 1.68 -44.26
C GLU A 94 -21.63 0.31 -43.92
N VAL A 95 -22.67 -0.09 -44.61
CA VAL A 95 -23.31 -1.39 -44.48
C VAL A 95 -22.42 -2.44 -45.16
N THR A 96 -22.12 -3.50 -44.48
CA THR A 96 -21.33 -4.62 -45.02
C THR A 96 -22.22 -5.78 -45.38
N LYS A 97 -21.71 -6.67 -46.26
CA LYS A 97 -22.39 -7.93 -46.58
C LYS A 97 -22.72 -8.77 -45.35
N GLU A 98 -21.82 -8.74 -44.33
CA GLU A 98 -22.05 -9.44 -43.07
C GLU A 98 -23.23 -8.87 -42.29
N ASP A 99 -23.43 -7.58 -42.32
CA ASP A 99 -24.59 -6.92 -41.68
C ASP A 99 -25.88 -7.34 -42.34
N ILE A 100 -25.90 -7.41 -43.69
CA ILE A 100 -27.05 -7.88 -44.43
C ILE A 100 -27.35 -9.35 -44.17
N LEU A 101 -26.33 -10.20 -44.08
CA LEU A 101 -26.50 -11.59 -43.71
C LEU A 101 -27.14 -11.76 -42.31
N LYS A 102 -26.73 -10.90 -41.35
CA LYS A 102 -27.38 -10.86 -40.02
C LYS A 102 -28.85 -10.43 -40.09
N LEU A 103 -29.23 -9.55 -41.04
CA LEU A 103 -30.63 -9.20 -41.26
C LEU A 103 -31.44 -10.37 -41.80
N LEU A 104 -30.85 -11.18 -42.68
CA LEU A 104 -31.47 -12.39 -43.19
C LEU A 104 -31.69 -13.45 -42.14
N ASP A 105 -30.86 -13.52 -41.13
CA ASP A 105 -30.98 -14.45 -39.99
C ASP A 105 -32.08 -14.04 -38.98
N ILE A 106 -32.73 -12.88 -39.17
CA ILE A 106 -33.80 -12.44 -38.29
C ILE A 106 -35.02 -13.37 -38.43
N LYS A 107 -35.38 -14.01 -37.34
CA LYS A 107 -36.53 -14.92 -37.30
C LYS A 107 -37.84 -14.16 -37.53
N MET A 108 -38.72 -14.71 -38.33
CA MET A 108 -40.06 -14.14 -38.63
C MET A 108 -40.83 -13.83 -37.34
N ALA A 109 -40.68 -14.63 -36.27
CA ALA A 109 -41.31 -14.36 -34.97
C ALA A 109 -40.84 -13.03 -34.32
N ARG A 110 -39.60 -12.60 -34.60
CA ARG A 110 -39.06 -11.31 -34.14
C ARG A 110 -39.66 -10.15 -34.94
N ILE A 111 -39.78 -10.33 -36.25
CA ILE A 111 -40.41 -9.35 -37.16
C ILE A 111 -41.89 -9.13 -36.77
N LEU A 112 -42.65 -10.23 -36.51
CA LEU A 112 -44.04 -10.13 -36.10
C LEU A 112 -44.27 -9.46 -34.73
N LYS A 113 -43.29 -9.57 -33.85
CA LYS A 113 -43.30 -8.93 -32.52
C LYS A 113 -42.65 -7.55 -32.52
N PHE A 114 -42.18 -7.06 -33.66
CA PHE A 114 -41.52 -5.76 -33.72
C PHE A 114 -42.48 -4.62 -33.33
N ASN A 115 -41.99 -3.76 -32.48
CA ASN A 115 -42.68 -2.57 -32.03
C ASN A 115 -41.74 -1.37 -32.27
N LYS A 116 -42.19 -0.42 -33.08
CA LYS A 116 -41.42 0.77 -33.45
C LYS A 116 -41.00 1.58 -32.23
N ASP A 117 -41.92 1.88 -31.33
CA ASP A 117 -41.66 2.72 -30.16
C ASP A 117 -40.57 2.07 -29.26
N LYS A 118 -40.64 0.75 -29.08
CA LYS A 118 -39.59 0.02 -28.32
C LYS A 118 -38.26 -0.01 -29.04
N ALA A 119 -38.22 -0.06 -30.36
CA ALA A 119 -37.00 0.04 -31.14
C ALA A 119 -36.37 1.42 -31.00
N ASP A 120 -37.18 2.49 -31.06
CA ASP A 120 -36.73 3.85 -30.87
C ASP A 120 -36.22 4.10 -29.42
N GLU A 121 -36.94 3.60 -28.41
CA GLU A 121 -36.48 3.66 -27.03
C GLU A 121 -35.13 2.94 -26.84
N ASN A 122 -34.97 1.75 -27.47
CA ASN A 122 -33.70 1.01 -27.38
C ASN A 122 -32.54 1.77 -28.05
N ILE A 123 -32.79 2.35 -29.25
CA ILE A 123 -31.81 3.16 -29.94
C ILE A 123 -31.44 4.41 -29.13
N ALA A 124 -32.43 5.10 -28.54
CA ALA A 124 -32.20 6.24 -27.68
C ALA A 124 -31.36 5.88 -26.46
N ARG A 125 -31.66 4.77 -25.79
CA ARG A 125 -30.90 4.26 -24.65
C ARG A 125 -29.44 3.95 -25.03
N ILE A 126 -29.22 3.30 -26.18
CA ILE A 126 -27.83 3.00 -26.61
C ILE A 126 -27.07 4.29 -26.88
N LYS A 127 -27.70 5.29 -27.50
CA LYS A 127 -27.09 6.62 -27.73
C LYS A 127 -26.72 7.31 -26.41
N GLU A 128 -27.59 7.26 -25.43
CA GLU A 128 -27.34 7.80 -24.09
C GLU A 128 -26.14 7.12 -23.43
N GLN A 129 -26.05 5.78 -23.50
CA GLN A 129 -24.91 5.04 -22.98
C GLN A 129 -23.58 5.38 -23.70
N ILE A 130 -23.62 5.61 -25.02
CA ILE A 130 -22.45 6.07 -25.78
C ILE A 130 -22.02 7.46 -25.33
N GLU A 131 -22.95 8.35 -25.06
CA GLU A 131 -22.68 9.70 -24.62
C GLU A 131 -22.09 9.70 -23.18
N GLU A 132 -22.61 8.86 -22.31
CA GLU A 132 -22.05 8.63 -20.98
C GLU A 132 -20.60 8.12 -21.06
N ILE A 133 -20.31 7.12 -21.89
CA ILE A 133 -18.94 6.62 -22.09
C ILE A 133 -18.03 7.70 -22.67
N ASN A 134 -18.51 8.51 -23.62
CA ASN A 134 -17.72 9.62 -24.15
C ASN A 134 -17.37 10.64 -23.06
N ASN A 135 -18.31 10.93 -22.15
CA ASN A 135 -18.06 11.78 -20.99
C ASN A 135 -17.01 11.18 -20.07
N HIS A 136 -17.08 9.87 -19.76
CA HIS A 136 -16.08 9.18 -18.95
C HIS A 136 -14.69 9.18 -19.61
N LEU A 137 -14.64 9.00 -20.94
CA LEU A 137 -13.37 9.06 -21.68
C LEU A 137 -12.77 10.48 -21.70
N ALA A 138 -13.60 11.52 -21.77
CA ALA A 138 -13.16 12.91 -21.68
C ALA A 138 -12.63 13.26 -20.28
N HIS A 139 -13.16 12.61 -19.23
CA HIS A 139 -12.81 12.82 -17.82
C HIS A 139 -12.23 11.55 -17.21
N ILE A 140 -11.32 10.88 -17.93
CA ILE A 140 -10.81 9.56 -17.55
C ILE A 140 -10.07 9.55 -16.19
N VAL A 141 -9.46 10.67 -15.79
CA VAL A 141 -8.77 10.80 -14.51
C VAL A 141 -9.78 10.76 -13.37
N GLU A 142 -10.84 11.54 -13.45
CA GLU A 142 -11.94 11.58 -12.49
C GLU A 142 -12.61 10.20 -12.40
N TYR A 143 -12.92 9.60 -13.54
CA TYR A 143 -13.46 8.23 -13.60
C TYR A 143 -12.55 7.21 -12.90
N THR A 144 -11.23 7.32 -13.07
CA THR A 144 -10.26 6.44 -12.40
C THR A 144 -10.25 6.69 -10.88
N ILE A 145 -10.37 7.95 -10.44
CA ILE A 145 -10.45 8.30 -9.01
C ILE A 145 -11.72 7.70 -8.39
N ASP A 146 -12.86 7.83 -9.05
CA ASP A 146 -14.13 7.27 -8.59
C ASP A 146 -14.09 5.73 -8.52
N TRP A 147 -13.43 5.08 -9.48
CA TRP A 147 -13.19 3.65 -9.45
C TRP A 147 -12.37 3.23 -8.21
N TYR A 148 -11.29 3.96 -7.89
CA TYR A 148 -10.52 3.72 -6.66
C TYR A 148 -11.32 4.01 -5.38
N GLN A 149 -12.17 5.03 -5.39
CA GLN A 149 -13.04 5.33 -4.26
C GLN A 149 -14.06 4.20 -4.04
N MET A 150 -14.67 3.68 -5.08
CA MET A 150 -15.57 2.52 -5.05
C MET A 150 -14.87 1.29 -4.45
N LEU A 151 -13.61 1.00 -4.87
CA LEU A 151 -12.82 -0.08 -4.30
C LEU A 151 -12.54 0.13 -2.81
N LYS A 152 -12.21 1.35 -2.41
CA LYS A 152 -11.97 1.71 -1.01
C LYS A 152 -13.23 1.50 -0.17
N ASP A 153 -14.39 1.92 -0.67
CA ASP A 153 -15.66 1.79 0.05
C ASP A 153 -16.07 0.31 0.20
N LYS A 154 -15.85 -0.47 -0.86
CA LYS A 154 -16.20 -1.89 -0.89
C LYS A 154 -15.26 -2.76 -0.04
N TYR A 155 -13.97 -2.52 -0.07
CA TYR A 155 -12.95 -3.39 0.53
C TYR A 155 -12.16 -2.75 1.66
N GLY A 156 -12.15 -1.43 1.81
CA GLY A 156 -11.28 -0.71 2.76
C GLY A 156 -11.47 -1.12 4.21
N LYS A 157 -12.68 -1.51 4.60
CA LYS A 157 -12.97 -2.01 5.95
C LYS A 157 -12.23 -3.32 6.28
N GLN A 158 -11.99 -4.15 5.28
CA GLN A 158 -11.27 -5.42 5.42
C GLN A 158 -9.76 -5.22 5.52
N TYR A 159 -9.26 -4.10 5.01
CA TYR A 159 -7.83 -3.78 4.94
C TYR A 159 -7.51 -2.43 5.62
N PRO A 160 -7.73 -2.33 6.96
CA PRO A 160 -7.43 -1.09 7.68
C PRO A 160 -5.94 -0.77 7.61
N ARG A 161 -5.62 0.50 7.47
CA ARG A 161 -4.24 0.97 7.49
C ARG A 161 -3.63 0.71 8.87
N ARG A 162 -2.54 -0.08 8.93
CA ARG A 162 -1.79 -0.38 10.15
C ARG A 162 -0.50 0.41 10.26
N THR A 163 -0.07 1.08 9.21
CA THR A 163 1.17 1.85 9.17
C THR A 163 0.98 3.17 9.90
N GLU A 164 1.80 3.43 10.91
CA GLU A 164 1.88 4.72 11.59
C GLU A 164 3.07 5.52 11.04
N LEU A 165 2.84 6.79 10.71
CA LEU A 165 3.91 7.71 10.35
C LEU A 165 4.50 8.27 11.65
N ARG A 166 5.75 7.88 11.96
CA ARG A 166 6.49 8.39 13.11
C ARG A 166 7.80 9.00 12.64
N ASN A 167 8.16 10.15 13.18
CA ASN A 167 9.49 10.70 12.99
C ASN A 167 10.47 9.92 13.88
N PHE A 168 11.67 9.64 13.37
CA PHE A 168 12.70 8.92 14.12
C PHE A 168 13.10 9.66 15.40
N ASP A 169 12.97 10.97 15.46
CA ASP A 169 13.25 11.79 16.65
C ASP A 169 12.32 11.48 17.85
N THR A 170 11.18 10.86 17.62
CA THR A 170 10.20 10.47 18.66
C THR A 170 10.28 9.01 19.05
N ILE A 171 11.01 8.19 18.28
CA ILE A 171 11.25 6.80 18.63
C ILE A 171 12.47 6.76 19.54
N GLU A 172 12.26 6.69 20.85
CA GLU A 172 13.33 6.30 21.77
C GLU A 172 13.81 4.92 21.32
N ALA A 173 15.03 4.84 20.77
CA ALA A 173 15.65 3.58 20.33
C ALA A 173 15.55 2.48 21.38
N ALA A 174 15.55 2.86 22.66
CA ALA A 174 15.35 1.96 23.80
C ALA A 174 14.01 1.22 23.85
N LYS A 175 12.97 1.69 23.13
CA LYS A 175 11.65 1.02 23.13
C LYS A 175 11.50 -0.03 22.02
N VAL A 176 12.36 0.01 21.02
CA VAL A 176 12.27 -0.86 19.81
C VAL A 176 13.23 -2.05 19.93
N VAL A 177 14.21 -1.97 20.81
CA VAL A 177 15.26 -2.98 20.93
C VAL A 177 14.86 -4.00 21.99
N GLU A 178 14.66 -5.24 21.56
CA GLU A 178 14.49 -6.38 22.45
C GLU A 178 15.84 -6.69 23.14
N ALA A 179 15.81 -6.95 24.44
CA ALA A 179 16.97 -7.34 25.23
C ALA A 179 17.34 -8.81 24.92
N ASN A 180 17.99 -9.01 23.76
CA ASN A 180 18.32 -10.34 23.24
C ASN A 180 19.66 -10.89 23.75
N GLU A 181 20.44 -10.05 24.42
CA GLU A 181 21.77 -10.39 24.95
C GLU A 181 21.76 -10.46 26.47
N LYS A 182 22.76 -11.15 27.02
CA LYS A 182 22.96 -11.31 28.46
C LYS A 182 24.28 -10.68 28.87
N LEU A 183 24.23 -9.73 29.81
CA LEU A 183 25.41 -9.08 30.37
C LEU A 183 26.01 -9.87 31.53
N TYR A 184 27.33 -10.08 31.52
CA TYR A 184 28.09 -10.78 32.55
C TYR A 184 29.25 -9.89 33.00
N ILE A 185 29.73 -10.15 34.22
CA ILE A 185 30.91 -9.49 34.79
C ILE A 185 31.86 -10.51 35.44
N ASN A 186 33.16 -10.32 35.19
CA ASN A 186 34.24 -10.95 35.99
C ASN A 186 34.82 -9.88 36.91
N ARG A 187 34.46 -9.94 38.20
CA ARG A 187 34.90 -8.93 39.18
C ARG A 187 36.38 -9.07 39.55
N GLU A 188 36.96 -10.29 39.48
CA GLU A 188 38.36 -10.55 39.84
C GLU A 188 39.28 -9.99 38.75
N GLU A 189 38.97 -10.25 37.50
CA GLU A 189 39.76 -9.78 36.37
C GLU A 189 39.38 -8.36 35.93
N GLY A 190 38.18 -7.88 36.26
CA GLY A 190 37.68 -6.55 35.91
C GLY A 190 37.16 -6.41 34.50
N PHE A 191 36.55 -7.47 33.95
CA PHE A 191 35.94 -7.47 32.62
C PHE A 191 34.41 -7.55 32.70
N ILE A 192 33.76 -6.86 31.78
CA ILE A 192 32.30 -6.90 31.54
C ILE A 192 32.01 -7.13 30.08
N GLY A 193 30.92 -7.86 29.76
CA GLY A 193 30.51 -8.07 28.38
C GLY A 193 29.54 -9.21 28.18
N THR A 194 29.06 -9.37 26.94
CA THR A 194 28.08 -10.40 26.56
C THR A 194 28.74 -11.77 26.29
N ALA A 195 30.02 -11.77 25.91
CA ALA A 195 30.78 -13.02 25.65
C ALA A 195 31.25 -13.79 26.91
N LEU A 196 31.11 -13.19 28.10
CA LEU A 196 31.60 -13.74 29.37
C LEU A 196 30.61 -14.75 30.01
N LYS A 197 30.13 -15.73 29.25
CA LYS A 197 29.03 -16.64 29.63
C LYS A 197 29.30 -17.54 30.85
N LYS A 198 30.56 -17.62 31.33
CA LYS A 198 30.97 -18.42 32.51
C LYS A 198 31.04 -17.59 33.78
N ASP A 199 30.91 -16.25 33.67
CA ASP A 199 31.06 -15.33 34.79
C ASP A 199 29.68 -14.93 35.37
N GLU A 200 29.66 -14.00 36.33
CA GLU A 200 28.46 -13.54 37.05
C GLU A 200 27.47 -12.88 36.08
N PHE A 201 26.26 -13.41 36.00
CA PHE A 201 25.15 -12.79 35.20
C PHE A 201 24.60 -11.55 35.90
N ILE A 202 24.44 -10.46 35.18
CA ILE A 202 23.92 -9.19 35.69
C ILE A 202 22.48 -8.95 35.25
N ALA A 203 22.24 -8.86 33.96
CA ALA A 203 20.93 -8.54 33.41
C ALA A 203 20.81 -8.91 31.93
N ASN A 204 19.58 -8.98 31.42
CA ASN A 204 19.36 -8.99 29.98
C ASN A 204 19.55 -7.59 29.42
N CYS A 205 20.20 -7.47 28.28
CA CYS A 205 20.53 -6.19 27.65
C CYS A 205 20.45 -6.29 26.12
N SER A 206 20.63 -5.17 25.48
CA SER A 206 20.82 -5.03 24.05
C SER A 206 22.24 -4.48 23.79
N ASP A 207 22.72 -4.63 22.57
CA ASP A 207 23.98 -4.10 22.07
C ASP A 207 24.07 -2.57 22.10
N ILE A 208 22.92 -1.87 22.17
CA ILE A 208 22.83 -0.41 22.26
C ILE A 208 22.62 0.11 23.67
N ASP A 209 22.48 -0.76 24.66
CA ASP A 209 22.31 -0.35 26.06
C ASP A 209 23.62 0.20 26.65
N ASP A 210 23.48 1.08 27.62
CA ASP A 210 24.58 1.56 28.44
C ASP A 210 24.55 0.86 29.80
N VAL A 211 25.71 0.67 30.41
CA VAL A 211 25.89 0.02 31.70
C VAL A 211 26.54 0.97 32.68
N ILE A 212 25.96 1.11 33.88
CA ILE A 212 26.54 1.89 34.95
C ILE A 212 27.33 0.95 35.89
N ILE A 213 28.51 1.38 36.29
CA ILE A 213 29.43 0.66 37.14
C ILE A 213 29.87 1.55 38.30
N PHE A 214 29.66 1.12 39.56
CA PHE A 214 30.17 1.78 40.72
C PHE A 214 31.36 1.04 41.28
N TYR A 215 32.37 1.77 41.74
CA TYR A 215 33.61 1.22 42.30
C TYR A 215 33.69 1.48 43.81
N LYS A 216 34.51 0.66 44.49
CA LYS A 216 34.74 0.79 45.96
C LYS A 216 35.40 2.09 46.34
N ASP A 217 36.04 2.80 45.40
CA ASP A 217 36.67 4.12 45.62
C ASP A 217 35.68 5.31 45.45
N GLY A 218 34.36 5.03 45.34
CA GLY A 218 33.33 6.02 45.20
C GLY A 218 33.21 6.64 43.80
N LYS A 219 33.88 6.10 42.80
CA LYS A 219 33.72 6.52 41.38
C LYS A 219 32.63 5.73 40.72
N TYR A 220 32.08 6.28 39.64
CA TYR A 220 31.24 5.54 38.72
C TYR A 220 31.64 5.78 37.28
N LYS A 221 31.29 4.84 36.42
CA LYS A 221 31.53 4.91 34.97
C LYS A 221 30.31 4.36 34.25
N VAL A 222 29.94 5.03 33.14
CA VAL A 222 28.92 4.52 32.22
C VAL A 222 29.61 4.14 30.91
N VAL A 223 29.36 2.93 30.44
CA VAL A 223 29.96 2.36 29.21
C VAL A 223 28.87 1.68 28.39
N ARG A 224 29.05 1.64 27.09
CA ARG A 224 28.16 0.89 26.22
C ARG A 224 28.40 -0.63 26.35
N VAL A 225 27.36 -1.42 26.20
CA VAL A 225 27.47 -2.88 26.10
C VAL A 225 28.39 -3.25 24.94
N THR A 226 29.30 -4.19 25.18
CA THR A 226 30.22 -4.76 24.20
C THR A 226 30.43 -6.24 24.52
N ASP A 227 31.04 -7.01 23.62
CA ASP A 227 31.34 -8.44 23.83
C ASP A 227 32.24 -8.68 25.01
N LYS A 228 33.30 -7.88 25.17
CA LYS A 228 34.23 -7.92 26.30
C LYS A 228 34.96 -6.59 26.42
N MET A 229 34.89 -5.95 27.60
CA MET A 229 35.58 -4.71 27.92
C MET A 229 36.23 -4.77 29.29
N PHE A 230 37.46 -4.26 29.40
CA PHE A 230 38.10 -4.05 30.67
C PHE A 230 37.55 -2.76 31.33
N VAL A 231 36.96 -2.90 32.50
CA VAL A 231 36.37 -1.78 33.24
C VAL A 231 37.14 -1.46 34.53
N GLY A 232 38.06 -2.31 34.93
CA GLY A 232 38.85 -2.16 36.14
C GLY A 232 38.38 -3.08 37.24
N LYS A 233 39.25 -3.23 38.25
CA LYS A 233 38.98 -4.02 39.45
C LYS A 233 38.23 -3.20 40.52
N ASN A 234 37.85 -3.87 41.62
CA ASN A 234 37.11 -3.23 42.72
C ASN A 234 35.71 -2.70 42.38
N VAL A 235 35.03 -3.37 41.42
CA VAL A 235 33.65 -3.09 41.07
C VAL A 235 32.72 -3.47 42.23
N LEU A 236 31.91 -2.52 42.69
CA LEU A 236 30.92 -2.66 43.73
C LEU A 236 29.55 -3.06 43.19
N TYR A 237 29.06 -2.33 42.20
CA TYR A 237 27.72 -2.52 41.63
C TYR A 237 27.74 -2.31 40.12
N VAL A 238 26.93 -3.06 39.40
CA VAL A 238 26.75 -2.98 37.97
C VAL A 238 25.28 -3.21 37.62
N ASN A 239 24.74 -2.39 36.71
CA ASN A 239 23.41 -2.61 36.12
C ASN A 239 23.26 -1.86 34.83
N ILE A 240 22.17 -2.15 34.08
CA ILE A 240 21.80 -1.40 32.88
C ILE A 240 21.46 0.03 33.25
N PHE A 241 22.02 0.98 32.50
CA PHE A 241 21.82 2.40 32.68
C PHE A 241 20.78 2.95 31.68
N LYS A 242 19.76 3.61 32.18
CA LYS A 242 18.74 4.30 31.38
C LYS A 242 18.96 5.80 31.43
N LYS A 243 19.41 6.36 30.31
CA LYS A 243 19.62 7.81 30.16
C LYS A 243 18.32 8.57 30.42
N ASN A 244 18.40 9.69 31.16
CA ASN A 244 17.26 10.51 31.55
C ASN A 244 16.23 9.84 32.48
N ASP A 245 16.53 8.70 33.07
CA ASP A 245 15.67 8.07 34.06
C ASP A 245 15.76 8.81 35.41
N LYS A 246 14.69 9.53 35.75
CA LYS A 246 14.56 10.24 37.03
C LYS A 246 14.03 9.37 38.18
N ARG A 247 13.64 8.11 37.89
CA ARG A 247 13.02 7.21 38.86
C ARG A 247 14.04 6.35 39.60
N THR A 248 15.16 6.01 38.93
CA THR A 248 16.23 5.23 39.56
C THR A 248 17.02 6.10 40.52
N ILE A 249 16.97 5.73 41.82
CA ILE A 249 17.64 6.39 42.90
C ILE A 249 18.67 5.45 43.49
N TYR A 250 19.91 5.94 43.61
CA TYR A 250 21.00 5.21 44.26
C TYR A 250 21.14 5.67 45.70
N ASN A 251 21.19 4.69 46.62
CA ASN A 251 21.47 4.91 48.04
C ASN A 251 22.84 4.32 48.34
N VAL A 252 23.77 5.12 48.77
CA VAL A 252 25.16 4.67 49.07
C VAL A 252 25.48 4.99 50.50
N VAL A 253 26.07 4.04 51.20
CA VAL A 253 26.67 4.23 52.53
C VAL A 253 28.19 4.17 52.38
N ASP A 254 28.86 5.24 52.81
CA ASP A 254 30.30 5.36 52.74
C ASP A 254 30.86 5.66 54.16
N ARG A 255 32.10 5.28 54.41
CA ARG A 255 32.79 5.49 55.69
C ARG A 255 34.05 6.31 55.45
N ASP A 256 34.23 7.35 56.19
CA ASP A 256 35.42 8.20 56.13
C ASP A 256 36.58 7.54 56.88
N GLY A 257 37.46 6.85 56.15
CA GLY A 257 38.58 6.12 56.67
C GLY A 257 38.20 4.89 57.53
N LYS A 258 39.12 4.39 58.32
CA LYS A 258 38.89 3.19 59.13
C LYS A 258 38.09 3.41 60.42
N GLU A 259 38.12 4.65 60.96
CA GLU A 259 37.49 5.00 62.24
C GLU A 259 36.53 6.20 62.16
N GLY A 260 36.29 6.72 60.95
CA GLY A 260 35.45 7.91 60.73
C GLY A 260 33.94 7.61 60.68
N PHE A 261 33.16 8.67 60.53
CA PHE A 261 31.71 8.62 60.49
C PHE A 261 31.20 7.94 59.21
N HIS A 262 30.01 7.36 59.30
CA HIS A 262 29.30 6.83 58.16
C HIS A 262 28.44 7.90 57.54
N TYR A 263 28.50 8.05 56.20
CA TYR A 263 27.71 8.98 55.42
C TYR A 263 26.73 8.22 54.56
N ILE A 264 25.47 8.69 54.51
CA ILE A 264 24.42 8.16 53.63
C ILE A 264 24.17 9.21 52.55
N LYS A 265 24.26 8.77 51.30
CA LYS A 265 23.97 9.61 50.13
C LYS A 265 22.85 9.01 49.34
N ARG A 266 21.93 9.87 48.91
CA ARG A 266 20.83 9.54 48.02
C ARG A 266 20.88 10.46 46.81
N PHE A 267 20.99 9.88 45.58
CA PHE A 267 21.11 10.65 44.35
C PHE A 267 20.60 9.86 43.16
N ASN A 268 20.36 10.56 42.04
CA ASN A 268 20.13 9.93 40.77
C ASN A 268 21.20 10.34 39.76
N ILE A 269 21.37 9.55 38.68
CA ILE A 269 22.28 9.85 37.59
C ILE A 269 21.45 9.82 36.32
N THR A 270 21.36 10.95 35.65
CA THR A 270 20.50 11.15 34.46
C THR A 270 21.31 11.30 33.17
N SER A 271 22.61 11.56 33.24
CA SER A 271 23.48 11.78 32.09
C SER A 271 24.74 10.92 32.15
N VAL A 272 25.29 10.63 30.97
CA VAL A 272 26.56 9.95 30.81
C VAL A 272 27.67 10.97 31.05
N SER A 273 28.24 11.01 32.25
CA SER A 273 29.38 11.89 32.60
C SER A 273 30.38 11.10 33.43
N TYR A 274 31.66 11.28 33.14
CA TYR A 274 32.75 10.79 33.95
C TYR A 274 32.92 11.74 35.15
N THR A 275 32.36 11.39 36.32
CA THR A 275 32.50 12.25 37.50
C THR A 275 32.89 11.45 38.74
N HIS A 276 33.80 12.02 39.50
CA HIS A 276 34.05 11.62 40.87
C HIS A 276 32.84 11.96 41.73
N LEU A 277 32.27 11.00 42.43
CA LEU A 277 31.32 11.28 43.52
C LEU A 277 32.10 11.87 44.72
N ARG A 278 32.70 13.06 44.56
CA ARG A 278 33.11 13.84 45.72
C ARG A 278 31.87 14.51 46.26
N ALA A 279 31.57 14.18 47.51
CA ALA A 279 30.48 14.74 48.23
C ALA A 279 30.60 16.25 48.36
N HIS A 280 29.55 17.00 47.95
CA HIS A 280 29.20 18.17 48.70
C HIS A 280 28.56 17.71 50.02
N GLU A 281 29.20 18.01 51.10
CA GLU A 281 28.78 17.71 52.47
C GLU A 281 27.39 18.32 52.73
N THR A 282 26.40 17.47 52.92
CA THR A 282 25.26 17.81 53.76
C THR A 282 25.45 17.00 55.03
N LYS A 283 25.97 17.66 56.09
CA LYS A 283 25.93 17.16 57.45
C LYS A 283 24.45 16.98 57.83
N ALA A 284 24.00 15.76 57.88
CA ALA A 284 22.83 15.42 58.67
C ALA A 284 23.31 15.25 60.11
N ASN A 285 23.06 16.25 60.95
CA ASN A 285 23.13 16.09 62.39
C ASN A 285 21.98 15.15 62.77
N LEU A 286 22.33 13.97 63.28
CA LEU A 286 21.51 13.21 64.20
C LEU A 286 21.79 13.66 65.60
#